data_26201a76c4667f6afa63081aafffd697
#
_entry.id   26201a76c4667f6afa63081aafffd697
#
_cell.length_a   1.000
_cell.length_b   1.000
_cell.length_c   1.000
_cell.angle_alpha   90.00
_cell.angle_beta   90.00
_cell.angle_gamma   90.00
#
_symmetry.space_group_name_H-M   'P 1'
#
loop_
_entity.id
_entity.type
_entity.pdbx_description
1 polymer ?
#
loop_
_entity_poly.entity_id
_entity_poly.type
_entity_poly.pdbx_seq_one_letter_code
_entity_poly.pdbx_strand_id
1 'polypeptide(L)'
;NSTSDALTFNDVLKEPCANWPEENASDEDVSVLLYTSGSTGLPKGVMLTHLSVVNAILGFYTLGELRGLVKGETLLAVDNAKTLLNIPLFHVTGLITIFLLSTLAKRQIVIMNKWDASDALNMIQNMKITNISGVPTQSWDLLNHPNVDDFDLSSLIDIGAGGAARPEDQVQS
;
A
#
# COMPACT_ATOMS: atom_id res chain seq x y z
N ASN A 1 19.47 16.93 -30.62
CA ASN A 1 19.50 17.50 -29.28
C ASN A 1 18.16 18.19 -28.99
N SER A 2 17.11 17.42 -28.74
CA SER A 2 15.87 17.98 -28.19
C SER A 2 15.96 17.84 -26.66
N THR A 3 16.31 18.95 -26.01
CA THR A 3 15.99 19.11 -24.58
C THR A 3 14.49 18.98 -24.48
N SER A 4 14.00 17.94 -23.85
CA SER A 4 12.58 17.74 -23.60
C SER A 4 12.07 18.91 -22.74
N ASP A 5 11.01 19.58 -23.19
CA ASP A 5 10.22 20.55 -22.40
C ASP A 5 9.48 19.83 -21.24
N ALA A 6 10.15 18.92 -20.56
CA ALA A 6 9.58 18.21 -19.41
C ALA A 6 9.52 19.17 -18.23
N LEU A 7 8.31 19.48 -17.81
CA LEU A 7 8.06 20.24 -16.59
C LEU A 7 8.64 19.48 -15.38
N THR A 8 9.30 20.19 -14.49
CA THR A 8 9.67 19.62 -13.19
C THR A 8 8.45 19.56 -12.27
N PHE A 9 8.47 18.68 -11.26
CA PHE A 9 7.40 18.62 -10.26
C PHE A 9 7.15 20.00 -9.59
N ASN A 10 8.21 20.77 -9.33
CA ASN A 10 8.10 22.11 -8.78
C ASN A 10 7.45 23.10 -9.75
N ASP A 11 7.60 22.92 -11.05
CA ASP A 11 6.93 23.79 -12.04
C ASP A 11 5.43 23.50 -12.07
N VAL A 12 5.04 22.24 -12.00
CA VAL A 12 3.62 21.82 -11.89
C VAL A 12 2.97 22.38 -10.63
N LEU A 13 3.68 22.39 -9.50
CA LEU A 13 3.13 22.92 -8.24
C LEU A 13 2.95 24.44 -8.22
N LYS A 14 3.62 25.18 -9.12
CA LYS A 14 3.49 26.65 -9.20
C LYS A 14 2.24 27.11 -9.92
N GLU A 15 1.65 26.24 -10.72
CA GLU A 15 0.41 26.56 -11.43
C GLU A 15 -0.80 26.19 -10.59
N PRO A 16 -1.53 27.16 -10.01
CA PRO A 16 -2.76 26.84 -9.29
C PRO A 16 -3.78 26.28 -10.28
N CYS A 17 -4.22 25.06 -10.04
CA CYS A 17 -5.36 24.50 -10.76
C CYS A 17 -6.63 25.28 -10.34
N ALA A 18 -7.02 26.25 -11.14
CA ALA A 18 -8.14 27.16 -10.81
C ALA A 18 -9.50 26.44 -10.83
N ASN A 19 -9.62 25.36 -11.60
CA ASN A 19 -10.82 24.52 -11.67
C ASN A 19 -10.42 23.07 -11.84
N TRP A 20 -11.00 22.17 -11.05
CA TRP A 20 -10.96 20.74 -11.36
C TRP A 20 -11.74 20.52 -12.65
N PRO A 21 -11.17 19.82 -13.64
CA PRO A 21 -11.94 19.48 -14.82
C PRO A 21 -13.15 18.62 -14.39
N GLU A 22 -14.35 19.04 -14.82
CA GLU A 22 -15.56 18.22 -14.70
C GLU A 22 -15.52 17.14 -15.79
N GLU A 23 -14.58 16.22 -15.68
CA GLU A 23 -14.54 15.08 -16.57
C GLU A 23 -15.22 13.89 -15.88
N ASN A 24 -16.26 13.40 -16.53
CA ASN A 24 -16.88 12.14 -16.16
C ASN A 24 -16.01 11.00 -16.71
N ALA A 25 -15.08 10.49 -15.89
CA ALA A 25 -14.30 9.32 -16.25
C ALA A 25 -15.24 8.10 -16.41
N SER A 26 -15.08 7.39 -17.51
CA SER A 26 -15.75 6.13 -17.75
C SER A 26 -15.05 4.99 -16.99
N ASP A 27 -15.80 3.95 -16.67
CA ASP A 27 -15.26 2.72 -16.07
C ASP A 27 -14.12 2.11 -16.91
N GLU A 28 -14.18 2.27 -18.23
CA GLU A 28 -13.22 1.73 -19.19
C GLU A 28 -12.00 2.64 -19.39
N ASP A 29 -12.02 3.87 -18.89
CA ASP A 29 -10.88 4.78 -19.00
C ASP A 29 -9.70 4.28 -18.17
N VAL A 30 -8.48 4.52 -18.68
CA VAL A 30 -7.25 4.16 -17.98
C VAL A 30 -7.07 5.07 -16.77
N SER A 31 -7.12 4.47 -15.59
CA SER A 31 -6.90 5.15 -14.30
C SER A 31 -5.43 5.16 -13.89
N VAL A 32 -4.72 4.07 -14.16
CA VAL A 32 -3.34 3.86 -13.71
C VAL A 32 -2.52 3.19 -14.80
N LEU A 33 -1.29 3.68 -15.00
CA LEU A 33 -0.28 3.06 -15.85
C LEU A 33 0.92 2.66 -14.99
N LEU A 34 1.14 1.35 -14.84
CA LEU A 34 2.26 0.80 -14.08
C LEU A 34 3.23 0.10 -15.02
N TYR A 35 4.52 0.40 -14.88
CA TYR A 35 5.56 -0.24 -15.66
C TYR A 35 6.11 -1.48 -14.96
N THR A 36 6.32 -2.54 -15.74
CA THR A 36 7.00 -3.77 -15.32
C THR A 36 8.29 -3.93 -16.12
N SER A 37 9.28 -4.63 -15.54
CA SER A 37 10.59 -4.86 -16.19
C SER A 37 10.53 -5.65 -17.50
N GLY A 38 9.42 -6.32 -17.79
CA GLY A 38 9.22 -7.11 -19.01
C GLY A 38 10.25 -8.24 -19.21
N SER A 39 9.80 -9.43 -19.56
CA SER A 39 10.67 -10.59 -19.81
C SER A 39 11.57 -10.42 -21.04
N THR A 40 11.28 -9.45 -21.92
CA THR A 40 12.01 -9.15 -23.16
C THR A 40 13.04 -8.03 -23.01
N GLY A 41 13.29 -7.54 -21.78
CA GLY A 41 14.27 -6.48 -21.50
C GLY A 41 13.75 -5.05 -21.65
N LEU A 42 12.63 -4.82 -22.34
CA LEU A 42 12.00 -3.50 -22.43
C LEU A 42 10.86 -3.39 -21.40
N PRO A 43 10.76 -2.26 -20.69
CA PRO A 43 9.64 -1.99 -19.78
C PRO A 43 8.30 -2.05 -20.51
N LYS A 44 7.31 -2.69 -19.91
CA LYS A 44 5.94 -2.77 -20.43
C LYS A 44 5.01 -2.00 -19.50
N GLY A 45 4.22 -1.07 -20.08
CA GLY A 45 3.18 -0.35 -19.36
C GLY A 45 1.91 -1.19 -19.25
N VAL A 46 1.50 -1.50 -18.04
CA VAL A 46 0.22 -2.17 -17.74
C VAL A 46 -0.81 -1.08 -17.48
N MET A 47 -1.85 -1.04 -18.30
CA MET A 47 -2.98 -0.12 -18.17
C MET A 47 -4.05 -0.75 -17.27
N LEU A 48 -4.41 -0.05 -16.21
CA LEU A 48 -5.50 -0.45 -15.31
C LEU A 48 -6.64 0.54 -15.48
N THR A 49 -7.84 0.04 -15.79
CA THR A 49 -9.04 0.88 -15.91
C THR A 49 -9.60 1.28 -14.55
N HIS A 50 -10.45 2.31 -14.50
CA HIS A 50 -11.16 2.69 -13.27
C HIS A 50 -11.93 1.50 -12.70
N LEU A 51 -12.65 0.76 -13.53
CA LEU A 51 -13.40 -0.43 -13.13
C LEU A 51 -12.49 -1.49 -12.47
N SER A 52 -11.33 -1.78 -13.07
CA SER A 52 -10.41 -2.77 -12.52
C SER A 52 -9.84 -2.37 -11.17
N VAL A 53 -9.47 -1.10 -11.02
CA VAL A 53 -8.93 -0.55 -9.77
C VAL A 53 -9.99 -0.57 -8.66
N VAL A 54 -11.20 -0.07 -8.96
CA VAL A 54 -12.31 -0.03 -7.99
C VAL A 54 -12.68 -1.44 -7.54
N ASN A 55 -12.83 -2.39 -8.48
CA ASN A 55 -13.14 -3.78 -8.14
C ASN A 55 -12.05 -4.44 -7.29
N ALA A 56 -10.78 -4.15 -7.56
CA ALA A 56 -9.69 -4.67 -6.74
C ALA A 56 -9.76 -4.13 -5.30
N ILE A 57 -9.97 -2.82 -5.13
CA ILE A 57 -10.08 -2.19 -3.80
C ILE A 57 -11.28 -2.73 -3.03
N LEU A 58 -12.45 -2.82 -3.68
CA LEU A 58 -13.67 -3.37 -3.06
C LEU A 58 -13.51 -4.85 -2.71
N GLY A 59 -12.81 -5.63 -3.55
CA GLY A 59 -12.51 -7.03 -3.27
C GLY A 59 -11.64 -7.18 -2.01
N PHE A 60 -10.58 -6.41 -1.87
CA PHE A 60 -9.73 -6.42 -0.67
C PHE A 60 -10.49 -5.90 0.56
N TYR A 61 -11.31 -4.87 0.40
CA TYR A 61 -12.16 -4.36 1.48
C TYR A 61 -13.13 -5.44 1.97
N THR A 62 -13.86 -6.08 1.07
CA THR A 62 -14.81 -7.15 1.41
C THR A 62 -14.11 -8.35 2.07
N LEU A 63 -12.94 -8.73 1.58
CA LEU A 63 -12.14 -9.81 2.19
C LEU A 63 -11.73 -9.46 3.62
N GLY A 64 -11.34 -8.22 3.87
CA GLY A 64 -11.02 -7.74 5.22
C GLY A 64 -12.22 -7.80 6.16
N GLU A 65 -13.40 -7.35 5.71
CA GLU A 65 -14.64 -7.42 6.49
C GLU A 65 -15.04 -8.88 6.80
N LEU A 66 -14.97 -9.77 5.80
CA LEU A 66 -15.25 -11.20 5.99
C LEU A 66 -14.30 -11.85 7.00
N ARG A 67 -13.00 -11.53 6.94
CA ARG A 67 -12.03 -12.02 7.93
C ARG A 67 -12.35 -11.52 9.34
N GLY A 68 -12.74 -10.24 9.47
CA GLY A 68 -13.20 -9.67 10.72
C GLY A 68 -14.42 -10.42 11.28
N LEU A 69 -15.45 -10.64 10.45
CA LEU A 69 -16.65 -11.38 10.85
C LEU A 69 -16.34 -12.81 11.32
N VAL A 70 -15.45 -13.53 10.64
CA VAL A 70 -15.04 -14.89 11.04
C VAL A 70 -14.33 -14.89 12.39
N LYS A 71 -13.54 -13.86 12.68
CA LYS A 71 -12.82 -13.72 13.96
C LYS A 71 -13.66 -13.09 15.08
N GLY A 72 -14.84 -12.55 14.76
CA GLY A 72 -15.64 -11.75 15.69
C GLY A 72 -15.00 -10.39 15.98
N GLU A 73 -14.19 -9.87 15.06
CA GLU A 73 -13.44 -8.63 15.18
C GLU A 73 -13.82 -7.68 14.04
N THR A 74 -13.62 -6.38 14.25
CA THR A 74 -13.73 -5.37 13.19
C THR A 74 -12.32 -5.01 12.72
N LEU A 75 -11.92 -5.44 11.52
CA LEU A 75 -10.55 -5.23 11.03
C LEU A 75 -10.37 -3.95 10.20
N LEU A 76 -11.43 -3.43 9.58
CA LEU A 76 -11.34 -2.30 8.67
C LEU A 76 -11.85 -0.98 9.27
N ALA A 77 -12.90 -1.01 10.08
CA ALA A 77 -13.50 0.16 10.70
C ALA A 77 -13.02 0.34 12.16
N VAL A 78 -11.70 0.40 12.35
CA VAL A 78 -11.10 0.71 13.65
C VAL A 78 -10.87 2.21 13.73
N ASP A 79 -11.36 2.84 14.81
CA ASP A 79 -11.13 4.25 15.06
C ASP A 79 -9.62 4.55 15.15
N ASN A 80 -9.21 5.62 14.47
CA ASN A 80 -7.80 6.04 14.39
C ASN A 80 -6.85 4.98 13.79
N ALA A 81 -7.35 4.07 12.95
CA ALA A 81 -6.52 3.09 12.27
C ALA A 81 -5.41 3.76 11.44
N LYS A 82 -4.21 3.19 11.50
CA LYS A 82 -3.03 3.70 10.81
C LYS A 82 -2.36 2.59 10.02
N THR A 83 -2.09 2.87 8.75
CA THR A 83 -1.40 1.93 7.86
C THR A 83 0.01 2.42 7.58
N LEU A 84 1.01 1.55 7.70
CA LEU A 84 2.37 1.83 7.27
C LEU A 84 2.50 1.60 5.76
N LEU A 85 2.81 2.66 5.01
CA LEU A 85 3.13 2.58 3.58
C LEU A 85 4.64 2.37 3.42
N ASN A 86 5.04 1.13 3.31
CA ASN A 86 6.42 0.62 3.23
C ASN A 86 6.78 0.05 1.84
N ILE A 87 5.82 0.07 0.90
CA ILE A 87 5.98 -0.37 -0.48
C ILE A 87 5.83 0.83 -1.42
N PRO A 88 6.70 0.97 -2.45
CA PRO A 88 6.61 2.08 -3.38
C PRO A 88 5.27 2.17 -4.13
N LEU A 89 4.78 3.39 -4.36
CA LEU A 89 3.52 3.63 -5.08
C LEU A 89 3.59 3.31 -6.58
N PHE A 90 4.78 3.17 -7.15
CA PHE A 90 4.92 2.67 -8.53
C PHE A 90 4.72 1.15 -8.64
N HIS A 91 4.45 0.46 -7.53
CA HIS A 91 4.11 -0.96 -7.50
C HIS A 91 2.64 -1.13 -7.11
N VAL A 92 1.94 -2.07 -7.78
CA VAL A 92 0.51 -2.32 -7.56
C VAL A 92 0.14 -2.56 -6.10
N THR A 93 0.98 -3.27 -5.34
CA THR A 93 0.78 -3.51 -3.91
C THR A 93 0.78 -2.20 -3.12
N GLY A 94 1.77 -1.35 -3.32
CA GLY A 94 1.85 -0.05 -2.63
C GLY A 94 0.67 0.86 -2.98
N LEU A 95 0.35 0.97 -4.27
CA LEU A 95 -0.70 1.87 -4.73
C LEU A 95 -2.10 1.35 -4.37
N ILE A 96 -2.44 0.13 -4.75
CA ILE A 96 -3.82 -0.37 -4.65
C ILE A 96 -4.10 -0.94 -3.26
N THR A 97 -3.28 -1.90 -2.81
CA THR A 97 -3.60 -2.64 -1.57
C THR A 97 -3.21 -1.90 -0.30
N ILE A 98 -2.31 -0.92 -0.37
CA ILE A 98 -1.96 -0.13 0.81
C ILE A 98 -2.58 1.26 0.72
N PHE A 99 -2.22 2.06 -0.28
CA PHE A 99 -2.61 3.47 -0.35
C PHE A 99 -4.12 3.65 -0.60
N LEU A 100 -4.64 3.13 -1.71
CA LEU A 100 -6.05 3.33 -2.08
C LEU A 100 -7.01 2.60 -1.13
N LEU A 101 -6.67 1.37 -0.71
CA LEU A 101 -7.48 0.66 0.29
C LEU A 101 -7.51 1.41 1.64
N SER A 102 -6.38 1.96 2.08
CA SER A 102 -6.35 2.76 3.32
C SER A 102 -7.18 4.04 3.20
N THR A 103 -7.19 4.66 2.02
CA THR A 103 -8.02 5.83 1.74
C THR A 103 -9.52 5.47 1.82
N LEU A 104 -9.94 4.35 1.20
CA LEU A 104 -11.32 3.87 1.30
C LEU A 104 -11.71 3.53 2.75
N ALA A 105 -10.81 2.87 3.48
CA ALA A 105 -11.01 2.49 4.88
C ALA A 105 -10.81 3.66 5.87
N LYS A 106 -10.57 4.88 5.38
CA LYS A 106 -10.34 6.10 6.18
C LYS A 106 -9.22 5.98 7.21
N ARG A 107 -8.17 5.24 6.87
CA ARG A 107 -6.99 5.06 7.71
C ARG A 107 -5.99 6.19 7.51
N GLN A 108 -5.31 6.59 8.55
CA GLN A 108 -4.15 7.47 8.43
C GLN A 108 -3.00 6.70 7.77
N ILE A 109 -2.38 7.30 6.75
CA ILE A 109 -1.25 6.68 6.05
C ILE A 109 0.04 7.29 6.60
N VAL A 110 0.90 6.43 7.13
CA VAL A 110 2.25 6.77 7.60
C VAL A 110 3.24 6.26 6.56
N ILE A 111 4.07 7.15 6.01
CA ILE A 111 4.96 6.83 4.90
C ILE A 111 6.37 6.51 5.43
N MET A 112 6.89 5.35 5.03
CA MET A 112 8.26 4.94 5.27
C MET A 112 9.09 5.12 3.99
N ASN A 113 10.17 5.88 4.06
CA ASN A 113 10.98 6.20 2.88
C ASN A 113 11.73 4.97 2.33
N LYS A 114 12.28 4.15 3.21
CA LYS A 114 13.02 2.93 2.89
C LYS A 114 12.74 1.88 3.94
N TRP A 115 12.57 0.63 3.52
CA TRP A 115 12.37 -0.47 4.46
C TRP A 115 13.59 -0.67 5.36
N ASP A 116 13.34 -0.65 6.66
CA ASP A 116 14.23 -1.07 7.73
C ASP A 116 13.36 -1.63 8.87
N ALA A 117 13.67 -2.83 9.34
CA ALA A 117 12.83 -3.49 10.34
C ALA A 117 12.87 -2.77 11.70
N SER A 118 14.02 -2.24 12.12
CA SER A 118 14.14 -1.48 13.37
C SER A 118 13.35 -0.19 13.33
N ASP A 119 13.41 0.54 12.21
CA ASP A 119 12.63 1.75 12.00
C ASP A 119 11.13 1.44 11.97
N ALA A 120 10.74 0.33 11.32
CA ALA A 120 9.34 -0.11 11.29
C ALA A 120 8.82 -0.43 12.70
N LEU A 121 9.57 -1.16 13.53
CA LEU A 121 9.22 -1.45 14.91
C LEU A 121 9.08 -0.16 15.74
N ASN A 122 10.01 0.79 15.59
CA ASN A 122 9.91 2.10 16.22
C ASN A 122 8.66 2.87 15.80
N MET A 123 8.34 2.87 14.50
CA MET A 123 7.14 3.54 13.98
C MET A 123 5.86 2.86 14.51
N ILE A 124 5.81 1.53 14.55
CA ILE A 124 4.67 0.78 15.10
C ILE A 124 4.42 1.20 16.55
N GLN A 125 5.45 1.14 17.39
CA GLN A 125 5.35 1.50 18.80
C GLN A 125 4.97 2.96 19.01
N ASN A 126 5.70 3.88 18.39
CA ASN A 126 5.58 5.32 18.69
C ASN A 126 4.37 5.97 18.03
N MET A 127 4.02 5.52 16.83
CA MET A 127 2.90 6.07 16.07
C MET A 127 1.62 5.24 16.19
N LYS A 128 1.70 4.09 16.90
CA LYS A 128 0.57 3.16 17.07
C LYS A 128 0.00 2.72 15.72
N ILE A 129 0.87 2.18 14.86
CA ILE A 129 0.48 1.59 13.57
C ILE A 129 -0.41 0.38 13.84
N THR A 130 -1.52 0.28 13.12
CA THR A 130 -2.48 -0.82 13.25
C THR A 130 -2.39 -1.84 12.14
N ASN A 131 -1.96 -1.42 10.96
CA ASN A 131 -1.92 -2.27 9.78
C ASN A 131 -0.59 -2.10 9.03
N ILE A 132 0.01 -3.22 8.69
CA ILE A 132 1.18 -3.27 7.83
C ILE A 132 0.96 -4.33 6.75
N SER A 133 1.32 -4.01 5.52
CA SER A 133 1.28 -4.97 4.42
C SER A 133 2.54 -4.83 3.59
N GLY A 134 3.10 -5.95 3.17
CA GLY A 134 4.34 -5.93 2.42
C GLY A 134 4.62 -7.24 1.69
N VAL A 135 5.88 -7.45 1.33
CA VAL A 135 6.34 -8.75 0.83
C VAL A 135 6.68 -9.67 2.00
N PRO A 136 6.64 -11.01 1.81
CA PRO A 136 6.89 -11.96 2.90
C PRO A 136 8.21 -11.74 3.65
N THR A 137 9.26 -11.29 2.96
CA THR A 137 10.54 -10.95 3.59
C THR A 137 10.43 -9.83 4.61
N GLN A 138 9.61 -8.81 4.35
CA GLN A 138 9.41 -7.71 5.29
C GLN A 138 8.68 -8.15 6.56
N SER A 139 7.64 -8.97 6.44
CA SER A 139 6.98 -9.54 7.62
C SER A 139 7.91 -10.48 8.40
N TRP A 140 8.75 -11.22 7.69
CA TRP A 140 9.77 -12.07 8.31
C TRP A 140 10.82 -11.25 9.08
N ASP A 141 11.39 -10.21 8.44
CA ASP A 141 12.37 -9.32 9.07
C ASP A 141 11.81 -8.67 10.34
N LEU A 142 10.53 -8.29 10.31
CA LEU A 142 9.85 -7.67 11.44
C LEU A 142 9.69 -8.66 12.61
N LEU A 143 9.12 -9.84 12.34
CA LEU A 143 8.78 -10.83 13.37
C LEU A 143 9.99 -11.55 13.93
N ASN A 144 11.08 -11.65 13.17
CA ASN A 144 12.34 -12.28 13.61
C ASN A 144 13.44 -11.26 13.95
N HIS A 145 13.07 -10.00 14.15
CA HIS A 145 14.03 -9.00 14.56
C HIS A 145 14.60 -9.36 15.95
N PRO A 146 15.93 -9.30 16.17
CA PRO A 146 16.56 -9.75 17.42
C PRO A 146 15.98 -9.12 18.69
N ASN A 147 15.49 -7.91 18.56
CA ASN A 147 14.93 -7.12 19.66
C ASN A 147 13.41 -6.91 19.53
N VAL A 148 12.70 -7.78 18.83
CA VAL A 148 11.24 -7.58 18.60
C VAL A 148 10.47 -7.52 19.92
N ASP A 149 10.90 -8.28 20.92
CA ASP A 149 10.28 -8.33 22.24
C ASP A 149 10.48 -7.03 23.06
N ASP A 150 11.41 -6.17 22.66
CA ASP A 150 11.63 -4.87 23.31
C ASP A 150 10.63 -3.79 22.85
N PHE A 151 9.79 -4.09 21.85
CA PHE A 151 8.85 -3.14 21.28
C PHE A 151 7.39 -3.47 21.63
N ASP A 152 6.62 -2.42 21.89
CA ASP A 152 5.17 -2.54 22.07
C ASP A 152 4.47 -2.61 20.71
N LEU A 153 4.11 -3.82 20.29
CA LEU A 153 3.37 -4.10 19.06
C LEU A 153 1.86 -4.28 19.30
N SER A 154 1.35 -3.99 20.47
CA SER A 154 -0.05 -4.19 20.85
C SER A 154 -1.06 -3.43 19.99
N SER A 155 -0.61 -2.40 19.26
CA SER A 155 -1.45 -1.66 18.32
C SER A 155 -1.71 -2.40 17.00
N LEU A 156 -0.86 -3.40 16.64
CA LEU A 156 -1.01 -4.12 15.38
C LEU A 156 -2.25 -5.03 15.39
N ILE A 157 -3.08 -4.84 14.40
CA ILE A 157 -4.31 -5.62 14.17
C ILE A 157 -4.10 -6.61 13.02
N ASP A 158 -3.37 -6.18 11.97
CA ASP A 158 -3.18 -6.99 10.77
C ASP A 158 -1.77 -6.82 10.19
N ILE A 159 -1.13 -7.97 9.92
CA ILE A 159 0.13 -8.04 9.18
C ILE A 159 -0.12 -8.84 7.90
N GLY A 160 -0.32 -8.11 6.80
CA GLY A 160 -0.53 -8.69 5.49
C GLY A 160 0.78 -8.98 4.75
N ALA A 161 0.81 -10.04 3.96
CA ALA A 161 1.90 -10.29 3.02
C ALA A 161 1.35 -10.71 1.66
N GLY A 162 1.97 -10.19 0.59
CA GLY A 162 1.58 -10.48 -0.78
C GLY A 162 2.73 -10.24 -1.76
N GLY A 163 2.45 -10.49 -3.05
CA GLY A 163 3.45 -10.29 -4.11
C GLY A 163 4.45 -11.43 -4.30
N ALA A 164 4.55 -12.37 -3.34
CA ALA A 164 5.34 -13.60 -3.43
C ALA A 164 4.70 -14.70 -2.58
N ALA A 165 5.04 -15.97 -2.87
CA ALA A 165 4.64 -17.08 -2.01
C ALA A 165 5.32 -16.95 -0.64
N ARG A 166 4.57 -17.22 0.43
CA ARG A 166 5.13 -17.30 1.77
C ARG A 166 5.71 -18.71 1.95
N PRO A 167 6.96 -18.88 2.38
CA PRO A 167 7.53 -20.20 2.73
C PRO A 167 6.72 -20.88 3.83
N GLU A 168 6.68 -22.22 3.82
CA GLU A 168 5.86 -23.00 4.76
C GLU A 168 6.24 -22.78 6.24
N ASP A 169 7.52 -22.60 6.52
CA ASP A 169 8.05 -22.29 7.84
C ASP A 169 7.59 -20.92 8.38
N GLN A 170 7.26 -19.99 7.50
CA GLN A 170 6.69 -18.68 7.87
C GLN A 170 5.16 -18.69 8.08
N VAL A 171 4.48 -19.78 7.78
CA VAL A 171 3.03 -19.91 7.97
C VAL A 171 2.70 -20.46 9.36
N GLN A 172 3.65 -21.13 9.99
CA GLN A 172 3.48 -21.82 11.29
C GLN A 172 3.97 -20.97 12.49
N SER A 173 4.66 -19.86 12.23
CA SER A 173 5.08 -18.88 13.23
C SER A 173 4.05 -17.76 13.38
#